data_a96ec2c81bda9cd1ffb6407a3e0e92cd
#
_entry.id   a96ec2c81bda9cd1ffb6407a3e0e92cd
#
_cell.length_a   1.000
_cell.length_b   1.000
_cell.length_c   1.000
_cell.angle_alpha   90.00
_cell.angle_beta   90.00
_cell.angle_gamma   90.00
#
_symmetry.space_group_name_H-M   'P 1'
#
loop_
_entity.id
_entity.type
_entity.pdbx_description
1 polymer ?
#
loop_
_entity_poly.entity_id
_entity_poly.type
_entity_poly.pdbx_seq_one_letter_code
_entity_poly.pdbx_strand_id
1 'polypeptide(L)'
;TYDWVKKDSITKPPIWCSVDLRDGNQALIDPMSLEDKLEFFKMLVKIGFKEIEVGFPASSDTEYNFIRALIERDMIPEDVTIQVLTQAREHIIRKTFEAVKGAPHAVIHLYNSTSVEQREQVFKKDKESIKKLAVDGARMLKNLAEETEGNFTFEYSPESFSQTEVDYALEVCNAVLDVWKPTADCKAIINLPTTVQVAMPHVFACQVEYMHKHLKYRENVVLSVHPHNDRGCGISDAEFGVLAGADRVEGTL
;
A
#
# COMPACT_ATOMS: atom_id res chain seq x y z
N THR A 1 -6.42 -2.09 -27.91
CA THR A 1 -7.80 -2.03 -27.35
C THR A 1 -7.77 -2.55 -25.94
N TYR A 2 -8.36 -1.80 -25.00
CA TYR A 2 -8.44 -2.18 -23.59
C TYR A 2 -9.63 -3.12 -23.40
N ASP A 3 -9.48 -4.12 -22.50
CA ASP A 3 -10.52 -5.11 -22.25
C ASP A 3 -11.54 -4.64 -21.21
N TRP A 4 -11.12 -3.75 -20.28
CA TRP A 4 -12.01 -3.24 -19.24
C TRP A 4 -13.25 -2.52 -19.82
N VAL A 5 -13.12 -1.84 -20.96
CA VAL A 5 -14.25 -1.13 -21.62
C VAL A 5 -15.37 -2.06 -22.11
N LYS A 6 -15.11 -3.36 -22.18
CA LYS A 6 -16.08 -4.37 -22.63
C LYS A 6 -16.84 -5.00 -21.46
N LYS A 7 -16.49 -4.66 -20.25
CA LYS A 7 -17.10 -5.24 -19.05
C LYS A 7 -18.21 -4.33 -18.52
N ASP A 8 -19.35 -4.90 -18.25
CA ASP A 8 -20.54 -4.18 -17.77
C ASP A 8 -20.62 -4.16 -16.23
N SER A 9 -19.88 -5.01 -15.54
CA SER A 9 -19.95 -5.13 -14.09
C SER A 9 -18.69 -5.76 -13.48
N ILE A 10 -18.52 -5.51 -12.19
CA ILE A 10 -17.54 -6.18 -11.35
C ILE A 10 -18.16 -7.50 -10.88
N THR A 11 -17.57 -8.63 -11.27
CA THR A 11 -18.10 -9.97 -10.99
C THR A 11 -17.55 -10.61 -9.73
N LYS A 12 -16.48 -10.06 -9.17
CA LYS A 12 -15.84 -10.52 -7.93
C LYS A 12 -15.59 -9.32 -7.01
N PRO A 13 -16.04 -9.36 -5.74
CA PRO A 13 -15.77 -8.27 -4.81
C PRO A 13 -14.26 -8.10 -4.60
N PRO A 14 -13.75 -6.87 -4.48
CA PRO A 14 -12.36 -6.64 -4.14
C PRO A 14 -12.09 -6.95 -2.66
N ILE A 15 -10.83 -7.13 -2.33
CA ILE A 15 -10.36 -7.07 -0.94
C ILE A 15 -10.41 -5.61 -0.49
N TRP A 16 -10.99 -5.36 0.69
CA TRP A 16 -11.06 -4.02 1.27
C TRP A 16 -10.01 -3.82 2.33
N CYS A 17 -9.20 -2.78 2.20
CA CYS A 17 -8.26 -2.33 3.22
C CYS A 17 -8.66 -0.93 3.70
N SER A 18 -8.93 -0.79 4.99
CA SER A 18 -9.15 0.54 5.58
C SER A 18 -7.81 1.25 5.78
N VAL A 19 -7.73 2.50 5.34
CA VAL A 19 -6.60 3.40 5.59
C VAL A 19 -7.00 4.61 6.45
N ASP A 20 -8.16 4.56 7.09
CA ASP A 20 -8.66 5.62 7.96
C ASP A 20 -7.67 6.02 9.05
N LEU A 21 -7.05 5.04 9.70
CA LEU A 21 -6.12 5.26 10.82
C LEU A 21 -4.74 5.76 10.40
N ARG A 22 -4.39 5.66 9.12
CA ARG A 22 -3.13 6.19 8.61
C ARG A 22 -3.39 7.40 7.72
N ASP A 23 -3.85 7.22 6.50
CA ASP A 23 -4.03 8.30 5.51
C ASP A 23 -5.17 9.24 5.91
N GLY A 24 -6.30 8.68 6.33
CA GLY A 24 -7.42 9.44 6.86
C GLY A 24 -7.05 10.29 8.07
N ASN A 25 -6.31 9.72 9.03
CA ASN A 25 -5.85 10.44 10.21
C ASN A 25 -4.86 11.57 9.85
N GLN A 26 -4.01 11.37 8.84
CA GLN A 26 -3.09 12.42 8.36
C GLN A 26 -3.80 13.63 7.76
N ALA A 27 -5.01 13.43 7.25
CA ALA A 27 -5.82 14.50 6.66
C ALA A 27 -6.55 15.37 7.72
N LEU A 28 -6.60 14.94 8.97
CA LEU A 28 -7.25 15.67 10.06
C LEU A 28 -6.38 16.84 10.52
N ILE A 29 -7.03 17.99 10.79
CA ILE A 29 -6.36 19.16 11.39
C ILE A 29 -5.82 18.78 12.78
N ASP A 30 -6.67 18.14 13.57
CA ASP A 30 -6.33 17.58 14.88
C ASP A 30 -6.31 16.05 14.75
N PRO A 31 -5.13 15.40 14.66
CA PRO A 31 -5.05 13.95 14.60
C PRO A 31 -5.69 13.28 15.81
N MET A 32 -6.22 12.07 15.61
CA MET A 32 -6.84 11.29 16.67
C MET A 32 -5.84 11.00 17.81
N SER A 33 -6.33 11.07 19.04
CA SER A 33 -5.60 10.61 20.22
C SER A 33 -5.40 9.10 20.20
N LEU A 34 -4.55 8.58 21.08
CA LEU A 34 -4.35 7.13 21.25
C LEU A 34 -5.70 6.41 21.50
N GLU A 35 -6.49 6.92 22.43
CA GLU A 35 -7.76 6.29 22.79
C GLU A 35 -8.79 6.35 21.65
N ASP A 36 -8.85 7.46 20.90
CA ASP A 36 -9.72 7.58 19.73
C ASP A 36 -9.33 6.57 18.65
N LYS A 37 -8.03 6.38 18.41
CA LYS A 37 -7.53 5.38 17.45
C LYS A 37 -7.88 3.95 17.87
N LEU A 38 -7.78 3.63 19.15
CA LEU A 38 -8.13 2.31 19.67
C LEU A 38 -9.63 2.03 19.50
N GLU A 39 -10.48 3.01 19.79
CA GLU A 39 -11.94 2.89 19.56
C GLU A 39 -12.27 2.78 18.08
N PHE A 40 -11.61 3.55 17.23
CA PHE A 40 -11.80 3.50 15.78
C PHE A 40 -11.37 2.13 15.21
N PHE A 41 -10.27 1.58 15.67
CA PHE A 41 -9.84 0.23 15.29
C PHE A 41 -10.89 -0.83 15.65
N LYS A 42 -11.44 -0.80 16.85
CA LYS A 42 -12.54 -1.69 17.26
C LYS A 42 -13.74 -1.56 16.34
N MET A 43 -14.08 -0.34 15.95
CA MET A 43 -15.20 -0.09 15.03
C MET A 43 -14.93 -0.71 13.66
N LEU A 44 -13.73 -0.53 13.09
CA LEU A 44 -13.35 -1.12 11.80
C LEU A 44 -13.43 -2.65 11.83
N VAL A 45 -12.94 -3.27 12.90
CA VAL A 45 -13.06 -4.73 13.12
C VAL A 45 -14.52 -5.16 13.19
N LYS A 46 -15.36 -4.40 13.91
CA LYS A 46 -16.79 -4.67 14.03
C LYS A 46 -17.54 -4.52 12.70
N ILE A 47 -17.15 -3.59 11.85
CA ILE A 47 -17.70 -3.44 10.48
C ILE A 47 -17.36 -4.68 9.63
N GLY A 48 -16.21 -5.30 9.89
CA GLY A 48 -15.78 -6.51 9.20
C GLY A 48 -14.54 -6.36 8.33
N PHE A 49 -13.79 -5.27 8.46
CA PHE A 49 -12.50 -5.14 7.78
C PHE A 49 -11.54 -6.22 8.23
N LYS A 50 -10.87 -6.87 7.27
CA LYS A 50 -9.84 -7.89 7.50
C LYS A 50 -8.43 -7.40 7.25
N GLU A 51 -8.30 -6.24 6.60
CA GLU A 51 -7.04 -5.54 6.37
C GLU A 51 -7.21 -4.08 6.78
N ILE A 52 -6.32 -3.62 7.68
CA ILE A 52 -6.39 -2.28 8.26
C ILE A 52 -4.98 -1.69 8.31
N GLU A 53 -4.76 -0.59 7.59
CA GLU A 53 -3.51 0.16 7.72
C GLU A 53 -3.58 1.05 8.96
N VAL A 54 -2.79 0.70 9.97
CA VAL A 54 -2.90 1.27 11.32
C VAL A 54 -1.98 2.45 11.57
N GLY A 55 -1.00 2.69 10.70
CA GLY A 55 -0.15 3.86 10.86
C GLY A 55 1.22 3.77 10.21
N PHE A 56 2.03 4.78 10.50
CA PHE A 56 3.43 4.90 10.11
C PHE A 56 4.30 4.96 11.39
N PRO A 57 4.68 3.80 11.94
CA PRO A 57 5.25 3.73 13.30
C PRO A 57 6.56 4.49 13.48
N ALA A 58 7.35 4.64 12.42
CA ALA A 58 8.61 5.38 12.50
C ALA A 58 8.43 6.90 12.41
N SER A 59 7.23 7.40 12.12
CA SER A 59 6.98 8.83 11.97
C SER A 59 6.86 9.59 13.29
N SER A 60 6.36 8.94 14.35
CA SER A 60 6.21 9.54 15.69
C SER A 60 6.03 8.49 16.77
N ASP A 61 6.27 8.90 18.03
CA ASP A 61 6.01 8.05 19.19
C ASP A 61 4.53 7.71 19.36
N THR A 62 3.63 8.63 19.00
CA THR A 62 2.18 8.38 19.04
C THR A 62 1.79 7.25 18.10
N GLU A 63 2.29 7.25 16.87
CA GLU A 63 2.06 6.18 15.89
C GLU A 63 2.64 4.84 16.38
N TYR A 64 3.86 4.85 16.86
CA TYR A 64 4.52 3.67 17.42
C TYR A 64 3.76 3.09 18.62
N ASN A 65 3.42 3.93 19.59
CA ASN A 65 2.73 3.52 20.81
C ASN A 65 1.32 2.98 20.53
N PHE A 66 0.62 3.52 19.54
CA PHE A 66 -0.69 3.00 19.12
C PHE A 66 -0.59 1.57 18.62
N ILE A 67 0.36 1.28 17.75
CA ILE A 67 0.58 -0.07 17.20
C ILE A 67 1.00 -1.03 18.33
N ARG A 68 1.88 -0.61 19.20
CA ARG A 68 2.25 -1.41 20.37
C ARG A 68 1.05 -1.69 21.29
N ALA A 69 0.20 -0.70 21.53
CA ALA A 69 -1.01 -0.89 22.32
C ALA A 69 -1.98 -1.91 21.71
N LEU A 70 -2.17 -1.90 20.38
CA LEU A 70 -2.99 -2.91 19.69
C LEU A 70 -2.48 -4.33 19.94
N ILE A 71 -1.16 -4.52 19.89
CA ILE A 71 -0.52 -5.83 20.05
C ILE A 71 -0.49 -6.25 21.52
N GLU A 72 -0.01 -5.38 22.40
CA GLU A 72 0.17 -5.68 23.83
C GLU A 72 -1.13 -5.84 24.62
N ARG A 73 -2.21 -5.20 24.15
CA ARG A 73 -3.55 -5.35 24.71
C ARG A 73 -4.39 -6.44 24.02
N ASP A 74 -3.77 -7.23 23.14
CA ASP A 74 -4.41 -8.33 22.39
C ASP A 74 -5.70 -7.91 21.66
N MET A 75 -5.63 -6.76 20.97
CA MET A 75 -6.79 -6.17 20.31
C MET A 75 -6.97 -6.62 18.86
N ILE A 76 -5.99 -7.31 18.28
CA ILE A 76 -6.00 -7.72 16.86
C ILE A 76 -6.57 -9.13 16.76
N PRO A 77 -7.77 -9.34 16.17
CA PRO A 77 -8.28 -10.67 15.91
C PRO A 77 -7.36 -11.49 15.00
N GLU A 78 -7.35 -12.81 15.15
CA GLU A 78 -6.50 -13.71 14.36
C GLU A 78 -6.77 -13.62 12.84
N ASP A 79 -7.98 -13.25 12.44
CA ASP A 79 -8.39 -13.10 11.05
C ASP A 79 -8.25 -11.68 10.50
N VAL A 80 -7.62 -10.78 11.26
CA VAL A 80 -7.33 -9.39 10.86
C VAL A 80 -5.82 -9.21 10.67
N THR A 81 -5.47 -8.71 9.51
CA THR A 81 -4.09 -8.31 9.17
C THR A 81 -3.93 -6.81 9.36
N ILE A 82 -2.96 -6.41 10.15
CA ILE A 82 -2.56 -4.99 10.23
C ILE A 82 -1.53 -4.68 9.15
N GLN A 83 -1.58 -3.46 8.65
CA GLN A 83 -0.63 -2.92 7.68
C GLN A 83 0.05 -1.70 8.26
N VAL A 84 1.35 -1.55 8.03
CA VAL A 84 2.14 -0.43 8.51
C VAL A 84 3.02 0.13 7.40
N LEU A 85 3.06 1.46 7.31
CA LEU A 85 3.81 2.18 6.29
C LEU A 85 5.29 2.32 6.69
N THR A 86 6.18 2.21 5.73
CA THR A 86 7.62 2.44 5.91
C THR A 86 8.25 3.04 4.66
N GLN A 87 9.35 3.75 4.84
CA GLN A 87 10.16 4.29 3.75
C GLN A 87 11.40 3.42 3.51
N ALA A 88 12.00 3.56 2.32
CA ALA A 88 13.20 2.83 1.92
C ALA A 88 14.49 3.37 2.59
N ARG A 89 14.51 3.38 3.92
CA ARG A 89 15.67 3.77 4.77
C ARG A 89 15.83 2.76 5.89
N GLU A 90 17.03 2.27 6.09
CA GLU A 90 17.29 1.18 7.02
C GLU A 90 16.76 1.42 8.44
N HIS A 91 17.05 2.57 9.03
CA HIS A 91 16.59 2.88 10.40
C HIS A 91 15.06 2.99 10.50
N ILE A 92 14.38 3.46 9.45
CA ILE A 92 12.92 3.52 9.37
C ILE A 92 12.34 2.09 9.30
N ILE A 93 12.89 1.25 8.45
CA ILE A 93 12.46 -0.14 8.29
C ILE A 93 12.67 -0.94 9.59
N ARG A 94 13.83 -0.80 10.23
CA ARG A 94 14.10 -1.46 11.53
C ARG A 94 13.10 -1.05 12.60
N LYS A 95 12.79 0.24 12.72
CA LYS A 95 11.78 0.75 13.64
C LYS A 95 10.39 0.20 13.34
N THR A 96 10.06 0.02 12.06
CA THR A 96 8.79 -0.57 11.63
C THR A 96 8.67 -2.03 12.07
N PHE A 97 9.68 -2.86 11.86
CA PHE A 97 9.68 -4.25 12.34
C PHE A 97 9.62 -4.35 13.87
N GLU A 98 10.32 -3.46 14.58
CA GLU A 98 10.23 -3.38 16.04
C GLU A 98 8.80 -3.10 16.50
N ALA A 99 8.09 -2.18 15.84
CA ALA A 99 6.73 -1.80 16.16
C ALA A 99 5.71 -2.95 16.01
N VAL A 100 5.88 -3.82 15.02
CA VAL A 100 4.94 -4.92 14.72
C VAL A 100 5.30 -6.24 15.39
N LYS A 101 6.35 -6.29 16.17
CA LYS A 101 6.77 -7.51 16.88
C LYS A 101 5.64 -8.05 17.76
N GLY A 102 5.27 -9.31 17.51
CA GLY A 102 4.19 -9.99 18.24
C GLY A 102 2.81 -9.85 17.58
N ALA A 103 2.69 -9.12 16.47
CA ALA A 103 1.45 -9.10 15.70
C ALA A 103 1.15 -10.49 15.08
N PRO A 104 -0.12 -10.93 15.03
CA PRO A 104 -0.47 -12.22 14.41
C PRO A 104 -0.09 -12.28 12.92
N HIS A 105 -0.33 -11.20 12.20
CA HIS A 105 0.03 -11.03 10.80
C HIS A 105 0.17 -9.54 10.49
N ALA A 106 1.25 -9.15 9.83
CA ALA A 106 1.51 -7.77 9.44
C ALA A 106 1.94 -7.66 7.97
N VAL A 107 1.35 -6.69 7.26
CA VAL A 107 1.83 -6.22 5.96
C VAL A 107 2.79 -5.06 6.21
N ILE A 108 4.00 -5.17 5.71
CA ILE A 108 4.98 -4.08 5.72
C ILE A 108 4.88 -3.37 4.37
N HIS A 109 4.36 -2.15 4.41
CA HIS A 109 4.06 -1.35 3.23
C HIS A 109 5.21 -0.39 2.93
N LEU A 110 6.04 -0.76 1.97
CA LEU A 110 7.15 0.05 1.48
C LEU A 110 6.68 1.01 0.40
N TYR A 111 7.09 2.27 0.48
CA TYR A 111 6.86 3.23 -0.59
C TYR A 111 8.09 4.10 -0.85
N ASN A 112 8.20 4.59 -2.06
CA ASN A 112 9.03 5.74 -2.43
C ASN A 112 8.41 6.43 -3.64
N SER A 113 8.68 7.72 -3.77
CA SER A 113 8.13 8.52 -4.86
C SER A 113 8.83 8.21 -6.19
N THR A 114 8.04 8.08 -7.25
CA THR A 114 8.51 7.72 -8.59
C THR A 114 8.15 8.75 -9.66
N SER A 115 7.39 9.80 -9.30
CA SER A 115 6.93 10.82 -10.26
C SER A 115 8.07 11.62 -10.89
N VAL A 116 7.79 12.17 -12.06
CA VAL A 116 8.73 13.04 -12.79
C VAL A 116 9.16 14.21 -11.93
N GLU A 117 8.20 14.92 -11.34
CA GLU A 117 8.45 16.11 -10.52
C GLU A 117 9.31 15.79 -9.30
N GLN A 118 9.04 14.68 -8.62
CA GLN A 118 9.81 14.26 -7.45
C GLN A 118 11.24 13.89 -7.83
N ARG A 119 11.43 13.16 -8.93
CA ARG A 119 12.76 12.78 -9.42
C ARG A 119 13.61 14.00 -9.77
N GLU A 120 13.05 14.94 -10.53
CA GLU A 120 13.77 16.05 -11.11
C GLU A 120 13.97 17.22 -10.14
N GLN A 121 12.93 17.56 -9.38
CA GLN A 121 12.93 18.78 -8.56
C GLN A 121 13.29 18.53 -7.09
N VAL A 122 12.83 17.43 -6.51
CA VAL A 122 13.03 17.14 -5.08
C VAL A 122 14.28 16.30 -4.84
N PHE A 123 14.34 15.12 -5.44
CA PHE A 123 15.47 14.20 -5.22
C PHE A 123 16.67 14.49 -6.10
N LYS A 124 16.47 15.15 -7.25
CA LYS A 124 17.50 15.35 -8.28
C LYS A 124 18.24 14.05 -8.62
N LYS A 125 17.47 12.99 -8.79
CA LYS A 125 17.94 11.64 -9.09
C LYS A 125 17.34 11.14 -10.38
N ASP A 126 18.12 10.36 -11.12
CA ASP A 126 17.65 9.68 -12.32
C ASP A 126 16.76 8.48 -12.01
N LYS A 127 16.13 7.91 -13.03
CA LYS A 127 15.26 6.74 -12.93
C LYS A 127 15.97 5.53 -12.31
N GLU A 128 17.21 5.27 -12.66
CA GLU A 128 17.98 4.14 -12.15
C GLU A 128 18.25 4.28 -10.64
N SER A 129 18.58 5.48 -10.18
CA SER A 129 18.80 5.76 -8.75
C SER A 129 17.52 5.60 -7.94
N ILE A 130 16.37 6.01 -8.46
CA ILE A 130 15.06 5.82 -7.80
C ILE A 130 14.66 4.35 -7.78
N LYS A 131 14.84 3.63 -8.89
CA LYS A 131 14.61 2.18 -8.95
C LYS A 131 15.51 1.43 -7.96
N LYS A 132 16.79 1.80 -7.88
CA LYS A 132 17.72 1.23 -6.90
C LYS A 132 17.25 1.44 -5.46
N LEU A 133 16.73 2.62 -5.13
CA LEU A 133 16.17 2.91 -3.81
C LEU A 133 15.04 1.94 -3.45
N ALA A 134 14.11 1.69 -4.38
CA ALA A 134 13.01 0.74 -4.20
C ALA A 134 13.52 -0.70 -4.02
N VAL A 135 14.47 -1.13 -4.83
CA VAL A 135 15.07 -2.47 -4.77
C VAL A 135 15.84 -2.68 -3.47
N ASP A 136 16.64 -1.70 -3.05
CA ASP A 136 17.38 -1.78 -1.78
C ASP A 136 16.41 -1.85 -0.59
N GLY A 137 15.35 -1.05 -0.59
CA GLY A 137 14.28 -1.12 0.42
C GLY A 137 13.58 -2.48 0.45
N ALA A 138 13.23 -3.01 -0.72
CA ALA A 138 12.61 -4.33 -0.83
C ALA A 138 13.51 -5.45 -0.29
N ARG A 139 14.81 -5.35 -0.54
CA ARG A 139 15.81 -6.30 -0.02
C ARG A 139 15.94 -6.21 1.50
N MET A 140 15.95 -4.99 2.05
CA MET A 140 15.96 -4.79 3.51
C MET A 140 14.73 -5.41 4.17
N LEU A 141 13.52 -5.22 3.60
CA LEU A 141 12.31 -5.84 4.12
C LEU A 141 12.44 -7.36 4.18
N LYS A 142 12.88 -7.96 3.08
CA LYS A 142 13.05 -9.41 3.00
C LYS A 142 14.02 -9.92 4.04
N ASN A 143 15.20 -9.31 4.15
CA ASN A 143 16.23 -9.73 5.12
C ASN A 143 15.72 -9.59 6.57
N LEU A 144 15.09 -8.48 6.91
CA LEU A 144 14.58 -8.26 8.26
C LEU A 144 13.40 -9.19 8.61
N ALA A 145 12.57 -9.53 7.65
CA ALA A 145 11.50 -10.51 7.86
C ALA A 145 12.06 -11.92 8.12
N GLU A 146 13.17 -12.30 7.49
CA GLU A 146 13.87 -13.57 7.73
C GLU A 146 14.54 -13.60 9.13
N GLU A 147 14.98 -12.46 9.64
CA GLU A 147 15.63 -12.32 10.94
C GLU A 147 14.63 -12.11 12.10
N THR A 148 13.39 -11.78 11.81
CA THR A 148 12.37 -11.40 12.81
C THR A 148 11.30 -12.49 12.91
N GLU A 149 11.01 -12.94 14.12
CA GLU A 149 9.89 -13.85 14.36
C GLU A 149 8.57 -13.15 14.06
N GLY A 150 7.73 -13.78 13.22
CA GLY A 150 6.42 -13.25 12.86
C GLY A 150 5.96 -13.73 11.50
N ASN A 151 4.74 -13.33 11.14
CA ASN A 151 4.13 -13.63 9.85
C ASN A 151 3.99 -12.33 9.07
N PHE A 152 4.89 -12.11 8.09
CA PHE A 152 4.97 -10.88 7.32
C PHE A 152 4.66 -11.12 5.85
N THR A 153 3.90 -10.19 5.28
CA THR A 153 3.78 -10.01 3.84
C THR A 153 4.18 -8.58 3.47
N PHE A 154 4.42 -8.33 2.19
CA PHE A 154 4.96 -7.05 1.74
C PHE A 154 4.04 -6.38 0.74
N GLU A 155 3.93 -5.07 0.86
CA GLU A 155 3.31 -4.20 -0.11
C GLU A 155 4.32 -3.17 -0.61
N TYR A 156 4.28 -2.87 -1.90
CA TYR A 156 5.03 -1.78 -2.50
C TYR A 156 4.10 -0.81 -3.23
N SER A 157 4.27 0.48 -2.96
CA SER A 157 3.62 1.57 -3.68
C SER A 157 4.65 2.44 -4.40
N PRO A 158 4.60 2.55 -5.74
CA PRO A 158 5.25 3.66 -6.44
C PRO A 158 4.44 4.93 -6.18
N GLU A 159 4.81 5.68 -5.15
CA GLU A 159 4.08 6.88 -4.74
C GLU A 159 3.98 7.87 -5.90
N SER A 160 2.83 8.52 -6.03
CA SER A 160 2.50 9.36 -7.18
C SER A 160 2.46 8.59 -8.50
N PHE A 161 1.93 7.36 -8.46
CA PHE A 161 1.77 6.52 -9.65
C PHE A 161 1.05 7.26 -10.78
N SER A 162 0.01 8.03 -10.47
CA SER A 162 -0.75 8.82 -11.44
C SER A 162 0.08 9.90 -12.18
N GLN A 163 1.23 10.29 -11.61
CA GLN A 163 2.17 11.26 -12.17
C GLN A 163 3.47 10.62 -12.67
N THR A 164 3.50 9.30 -12.74
CA THR A 164 4.66 8.50 -13.16
C THR A 164 4.37 7.89 -14.54
N GLU A 165 5.37 7.82 -15.38
CA GLU A 165 5.25 7.08 -16.65
C GLU A 165 4.93 5.61 -16.35
N VAL A 166 3.88 5.07 -16.93
CA VAL A 166 3.35 3.74 -16.57
C VAL A 166 4.33 2.60 -16.84
N ASP A 167 5.12 2.70 -17.90
CA ASP A 167 6.17 1.74 -18.24
C ASP A 167 7.32 1.78 -17.21
N TYR A 168 7.67 2.96 -16.72
CA TYR A 168 8.66 3.11 -15.66
C TYR A 168 8.13 2.60 -14.30
N ALA A 169 6.87 2.90 -13.96
CA ALA A 169 6.25 2.34 -12.76
C ALA A 169 6.25 0.81 -12.81
N LEU A 170 5.93 0.21 -13.97
CA LEU A 170 6.00 -1.23 -14.18
C LEU A 170 7.42 -1.76 -13.99
N GLU A 171 8.42 -1.10 -14.52
CA GLU A 171 9.83 -1.48 -14.38
C GLU A 171 10.25 -1.52 -12.91
N VAL A 172 9.93 -0.48 -12.16
CA VAL A 172 10.25 -0.42 -10.71
C VAL A 172 9.51 -1.51 -9.93
N CYS A 173 8.21 -1.69 -10.16
CA CYS A 173 7.42 -2.74 -9.50
C CYS A 173 7.96 -4.13 -9.81
N ASN A 174 8.31 -4.41 -11.06
CA ASN A 174 8.88 -5.69 -11.45
C ASN A 174 10.27 -5.93 -10.83
N ALA A 175 11.09 -4.88 -10.68
CA ALA A 175 12.38 -4.98 -10.00
C ALA A 175 12.21 -5.31 -8.50
N VAL A 176 11.22 -4.73 -7.84
CA VAL A 176 10.85 -5.07 -6.45
C VAL A 176 10.36 -6.51 -6.36
N LEU A 177 9.46 -6.93 -7.25
CA LEU A 177 8.94 -8.30 -7.29
C LEU A 177 10.02 -9.35 -7.56
N ASP A 178 11.04 -9.02 -8.36
CA ASP A 178 12.19 -9.91 -8.59
C ASP A 178 13.04 -10.13 -7.32
N VAL A 179 13.01 -9.19 -6.37
CA VAL A 179 13.61 -9.36 -5.03
C VAL A 179 12.75 -10.27 -4.16
N TRP A 180 11.46 -10.00 -4.10
CA TRP A 180 10.54 -10.71 -3.20
C TRP A 180 10.16 -12.10 -3.68
N LYS A 181 10.04 -12.31 -5.01
CA LYS A 181 9.64 -13.56 -5.63
C LYS A 181 8.40 -14.17 -4.99
N PRO A 182 7.26 -13.48 -5.04
CA PRO A 182 6.05 -13.94 -4.38
C PRO A 182 5.60 -15.31 -4.89
N THR A 183 4.97 -16.07 -4.01
CA THR A 183 4.43 -17.40 -4.27
C THR A 183 2.94 -17.44 -3.97
N ALA A 184 2.27 -18.54 -4.30
CA ALA A 184 0.85 -18.71 -3.98
C ALA A 184 0.57 -18.65 -2.47
N ASP A 185 1.52 -19.13 -1.66
CA ASP A 185 1.39 -19.15 -0.19
C ASP A 185 1.83 -17.85 0.47
N CYS A 186 2.62 -17.02 -0.24
CA CYS A 186 3.11 -15.74 0.25
C CYS A 186 3.06 -14.71 -0.88
N LYS A 187 1.89 -14.14 -1.09
CA LYS A 187 1.66 -13.14 -2.11
C LYS A 187 2.24 -11.79 -1.71
N ALA A 188 2.67 -11.01 -2.71
CA ALA A 188 3.01 -9.60 -2.54
C ALA A 188 1.85 -8.71 -3.00
N ILE A 189 1.78 -7.50 -2.46
CA ILE A 189 0.82 -6.49 -2.88
C ILE A 189 1.58 -5.41 -3.65
N ILE A 190 1.09 -5.07 -4.83
CA ILE A 190 1.49 -3.88 -5.58
C ILE A 190 0.31 -2.92 -5.56
N ASN A 191 0.52 -1.74 -5.00
CA ASN A 191 -0.53 -0.75 -4.80
C ASN A 191 -0.27 0.48 -5.65
N LEU A 192 -1.30 0.94 -6.37
CA LEU A 192 -1.22 2.02 -7.35
C LEU A 192 -1.98 3.25 -6.82
N PRO A 193 -1.28 4.21 -6.17
CA PRO A 193 -1.95 5.38 -5.62
C PRO A 193 -2.17 6.47 -6.67
N THR A 194 -3.36 7.06 -6.70
CA THR A 194 -3.61 8.36 -7.31
C THR A 194 -3.34 9.45 -6.29
N THR A 195 -2.08 9.67 -5.95
CA THR A 195 -1.66 10.67 -4.94
C THR A 195 -2.20 12.05 -5.27
N VAL A 196 -2.20 12.40 -6.55
CA VAL A 196 -2.95 13.52 -7.12
C VAL A 196 -3.70 13.04 -8.36
N GLN A 197 -4.99 13.37 -8.46
CA GLN A 197 -5.80 13.01 -9.63
C GLN A 197 -5.50 13.94 -10.81
N VAL A 198 -4.49 13.59 -11.61
CA VAL A 198 -4.06 14.40 -12.77
C VAL A 198 -4.77 14.06 -14.07
N ALA A 199 -5.43 12.92 -14.14
CA ALA A 199 -6.10 12.42 -15.35
C ALA A 199 -7.56 12.03 -15.06
N MET A 200 -8.31 11.75 -16.12
CA MET A 200 -9.68 11.24 -15.99
C MET A 200 -9.68 9.76 -15.57
N PRO A 201 -10.73 9.27 -14.87
CA PRO A 201 -10.78 7.90 -14.35
C PRO A 201 -10.55 6.79 -15.40
N HIS A 202 -11.00 7.00 -16.63
CA HIS A 202 -10.76 6.02 -17.70
C HIS A 202 -9.27 5.90 -18.08
N VAL A 203 -8.48 6.96 -17.92
CA VAL A 203 -7.02 6.91 -18.14
C VAL A 203 -6.37 6.08 -17.04
N PHE A 204 -6.79 6.29 -15.78
CA PHE A 204 -6.34 5.46 -14.67
C PHE A 204 -6.69 3.98 -14.86
N ALA A 205 -7.91 3.68 -15.32
CA ALA A 205 -8.30 2.31 -15.69
C ALA A 205 -7.37 1.68 -16.73
N CYS A 206 -6.99 2.44 -17.75
CA CYS A 206 -6.03 1.98 -18.77
C CYS A 206 -4.65 1.68 -18.14
N GLN A 207 -4.18 2.52 -17.24
CA GLN A 207 -2.92 2.31 -16.52
C GLN A 207 -2.98 1.06 -15.61
N VAL A 208 -4.08 0.86 -14.91
CA VAL A 208 -4.29 -0.34 -14.08
C VAL A 208 -4.32 -1.61 -14.93
N GLU A 209 -5.03 -1.60 -16.07
CA GLU A 209 -5.04 -2.75 -16.98
C GLU A 209 -3.66 -3.03 -17.56
N TYR A 210 -2.90 -1.99 -17.89
CA TYR A 210 -1.51 -2.15 -18.33
C TYR A 210 -0.66 -2.85 -17.24
N MET A 211 -0.72 -2.40 -16.02
CA MET A 211 -0.03 -3.04 -14.89
C MET A 211 -0.52 -4.48 -14.70
N HIS A 212 -1.84 -4.71 -14.70
CA HIS A 212 -2.44 -6.03 -14.58
C HIS A 212 -1.88 -7.03 -15.60
N LYS A 213 -1.70 -6.61 -16.85
CA LYS A 213 -1.24 -7.47 -17.95
C LYS A 213 0.27 -7.70 -17.99
N HIS A 214 1.07 -6.82 -17.39
CA HIS A 214 2.53 -6.83 -17.58
C HIS A 214 3.33 -7.05 -16.30
N LEU A 215 2.69 -7.01 -15.12
CA LEU A 215 3.37 -7.35 -13.87
C LEU A 215 3.87 -8.80 -13.89
N LYS A 216 5.14 -8.98 -13.53
CA LYS A 216 5.71 -10.31 -13.26
C LYS A 216 4.99 -10.95 -12.08
N TYR A 217 4.98 -12.26 -12.04
CA TYR A 217 4.34 -13.03 -10.94
C TYR A 217 2.88 -12.67 -10.70
N ARG A 218 2.15 -12.25 -11.72
CA ARG A 218 0.80 -11.66 -11.59
C ARG A 218 -0.18 -12.53 -10.78
N GLU A 219 -0.12 -13.84 -10.91
CA GLU A 219 -0.96 -14.79 -10.15
C GLU A 219 -0.64 -14.82 -8.65
N ASN A 220 0.55 -14.39 -8.28
CA ASN A 220 1.05 -14.31 -6.90
C ASN A 220 1.12 -12.86 -6.39
N VAL A 221 0.56 -11.92 -7.14
CA VAL A 221 0.47 -10.50 -6.79
C VAL A 221 -0.98 -10.11 -6.56
N VAL A 222 -1.25 -9.48 -5.44
CA VAL A 222 -2.50 -8.75 -5.20
C VAL A 222 -2.30 -7.35 -5.75
N LEU A 223 -2.98 -7.03 -6.85
CA LEU A 223 -2.97 -5.69 -7.43
C LEU A 223 -3.98 -4.82 -6.71
N SER A 224 -3.51 -3.78 -6.08
CA SER A 224 -4.28 -2.86 -5.24
C SER A 224 -4.33 -1.46 -5.86
N VAL A 225 -5.41 -0.74 -5.64
CA VAL A 225 -5.54 0.67 -5.98
C VAL A 225 -5.83 1.50 -4.74
N HIS A 226 -5.29 2.72 -4.71
CA HIS A 226 -5.47 3.67 -3.61
C HIS A 226 -5.84 5.03 -4.19
N PRO A 227 -7.11 5.24 -4.55
CA PRO A 227 -7.55 6.51 -5.11
C PRO A 227 -7.77 7.56 -4.04
N HIS A 228 -7.26 8.77 -4.29
CA HIS A 228 -7.65 9.97 -3.57
C HIS A 228 -8.91 10.59 -4.20
N ASN A 229 -9.51 11.56 -3.53
CA ASN A 229 -10.76 12.18 -3.96
C ASN A 229 -10.67 13.70 -4.09
N ASP A 230 -9.49 14.23 -4.40
CA ASP A 230 -9.20 15.66 -4.54
C ASP A 230 -10.03 16.33 -5.65
N ARG A 231 -10.47 15.58 -6.66
CA ARG A 231 -11.37 16.06 -7.73
C ARG A 231 -12.78 15.45 -7.69
N GLY A 232 -13.12 14.71 -6.64
CA GLY A 232 -14.42 14.01 -6.56
C GLY A 232 -14.52 12.77 -7.46
N CYS A 233 -13.41 12.21 -7.93
CA CYS A 233 -13.37 11.04 -8.82
C CYS A 233 -12.88 9.76 -8.13
N GLY A 234 -12.65 9.77 -6.82
CA GLY A 234 -12.08 8.64 -6.10
C GLY A 234 -12.91 7.37 -6.21
N ILE A 235 -14.24 7.47 -6.18
CA ILE A 235 -15.15 6.33 -6.37
C ILE A 235 -14.98 5.76 -7.78
N SER A 236 -14.99 6.62 -8.80
CA SER A 236 -14.83 6.18 -10.19
C SER A 236 -13.46 5.55 -10.43
N ASP A 237 -12.39 6.08 -9.85
CA ASP A 237 -11.05 5.50 -9.94
C ASP A 237 -11.02 4.11 -9.28
N ALA A 238 -11.68 3.93 -8.14
CA ALA A 238 -11.77 2.63 -7.46
C ALA A 238 -12.55 1.62 -8.30
N GLU A 239 -13.75 1.97 -8.77
CA GLU A 239 -14.60 1.07 -9.57
C GLU A 239 -13.93 0.69 -10.90
N PHE A 240 -13.40 1.66 -11.62
CA PHE A 240 -12.70 1.41 -12.88
C PHE A 240 -11.39 0.67 -12.68
N GLY A 241 -10.67 0.93 -11.59
CA GLY A 241 -9.48 0.18 -11.22
C GLY A 241 -9.77 -1.31 -11.03
N VAL A 242 -10.82 -1.65 -10.29
CA VAL A 242 -11.26 -3.04 -10.11
C VAL A 242 -11.73 -3.65 -11.42
N LEU A 243 -12.51 -2.92 -12.20
CA LEU A 243 -12.96 -3.37 -13.53
C LEU A 243 -11.78 -3.67 -14.46
N ALA A 244 -10.71 -2.88 -14.35
CA ALA A 244 -9.48 -3.01 -15.13
C ALA A 244 -8.52 -4.12 -14.64
N GLY A 245 -8.81 -4.76 -13.51
CA GLY A 245 -8.05 -5.92 -13.04
C GLY A 245 -7.44 -5.81 -11.64
N ALA A 246 -7.71 -4.74 -10.89
CA ALA A 246 -7.30 -4.68 -9.50
C ALA A 246 -8.08 -5.69 -8.64
N ASP A 247 -7.39 -6.28 -7.67
CA ASP A 247 -7.94 -7.28 -6.75
C ASP A 247 -8.36 -6.65 -5.40
N ARG A 248 -7.89 -5.45 -5.11
CA ARG A 248 -7.95 -4.84 -3.77
C ARG A 248 -8.09 -3.32 -3.88
N VAL A 249 -8.78 -2.73 -2.92
CA VAL A 249 -8.93 -1.27 -2.78
C VAL A 249 -8.54 -0.85 -1.38
N GLU A 250 -7.68 0.17 -1.29
CA GLU A 250 -7.42 0.93 -0.06
C GLU A 250 -8.27 2.20 -0.06
N GLY A 251 -8.93 2.47 1.04
CA GLY A 251 -9.79 3.65 1.15
C GLY A 251 -10.22 3.96 2.58
N THR A 252 -10.89 5.08 2.74
CA THR A 252 -11.48 5.55 4.00
C THR A 252 -13.01 5.42 3.97
N LEU A 253 -13.60 5.38 5.15
CA LEU A 253 -15.07 5.45 5.32
C LEU A 253 -15.61 6.85 5.07
#